data_f73dea557965578008210b77a7d9e9f5
#
_entry.id   f73dea557965578008210b77a7d9e9f5
#
_cell.length_a   1.000
_cell.length_b   1.000
_cell.length_c   1.000
_cell.angle_alpha   90.00
_cell.angle_beta   90.00
_cell.angle_gamma   90.00
#
_symmetry.space_group_name_H-M   'P 1'
#
loop_
_entity.id
_entity.type
_entity.pdbx_description
1 polymer ?
#
loop_
_entity_poly.entity_id
_entity_poly.type
_entity_poly.pdbx_seq_one_letter_code
_entity_poly.pdbx_strand_id
1 'polypeptide(L)'
;YAYAASKMSQEGCTLGWPTLAALGSVFSNHGFTHGSEIGENGVSTVPLRDLDLVKLNPVADTDQGRIDGNPEHDIPVGPFQIMPSRWEQFEKAVEPGTTANPDSIDDSALTVAHQLCIGGDLNSSEGWDTAIKNIDADPEFVKKVHAKAKEYSR
;
A
#
# COMPACT_ATOMS: atom_id res chain seq x y z
N TYR A 1 6.51 8.70 2.30
CA TYR A 1 5.14 9.14 1.94
C TYR A 1 5.16 10.47 1.17
N ALA A 2 5.84 11.48 1.68
CA ALA A 2 5.91 12.79 1.02
C ALA A 2 6.52 12.71 -0.38
N TYR A 3 7.57 11.90 -0.57
CA TYR A 3 8.16 11.67 -1.88
C TYR A 3 7.14 11.05 -2.85
N ALA A 4 6.43 9.99 -2.45
CA ALA A 4 5.43 9.33 -3.28
C ALA A 4 4.29 10.27 -3.67
N ALA A 5 3.79 11.07 -2.72
CA ALA A 5 2.78 12.08 -2.98
C ALA A 5 3.28 13.15 -3.97
N SER A 6 4.51 13.64 -3.79
CA SER A 6 5.13 14.61 -4.69
C SER A 6 5.33 14.05 -6.09
N LYS A 7 5.72 12.79 -6.21
CA LYS A 7 5.92 12.11 -7.49
C LYS A 7 4.59 12.00 -8.26
N MET A 8 3.52 11.61 -7.58
CA MET A 8 2.19 11.55 -8.19
C MET A 8 1.66 12.93 -8.58
N SER A 9 1.97 13.97 -7.79
CA SER A 9 1.63 15.36 -8.14
C SER A 9 2.27 15.79 -9.46
N GLN A 10 3.50 15.39 -9.72
CA GLN A 10 4.19 15.64 -11.00
C GLN A 10 3.51 14.92 -12.18
N GLU A 11 2.81 13.83 -11.92
CA GLU A 11 2.01 13.07 -12.90
C GLU A 11 0.55 13.57 -13.00
N GLY A 12 0.21 14.67 -12.33
CA GLY A 12 -1.11 15.28 -12.38
C GLY A 12 -2.13 14.75 -11.37
N CYS A 13 -1.68 13.98 -10.38
CA CYS A 13 -2.54 13.43 -9.33
C CYS A 13 -2.33 14.15 -8.00
N THR A 14 -3.36 14.81 -7.50
CA THR A 14 -3.31 15.50 -6.20
C THR A 14 -3.57 14.53 -5.05
N LEU A 15 -2.53 13.86 -4.62
CA LEU A 15 -2.54 12.95 -3.48
C LEU A 15 -1.76 13.56 -2.32
N GLY A 16 -2.44 13.76 -1.18
CA GLY A 16 -1.77 14.21 0.05
C GLY A 16 -1.00 13.08 0.75
N TRP A 17 0.21 13.37 1.24
CA TRP A 17 1.00 12.41 2.01
C TRP A 17 0.28 11.87 3.26
N PRO A 18 -0.66 12.62 3.92
CA PRO A 18 -1.40 12.08 5.07
C PRO A 18 -2.23 10.83 4.74
N THR A 19 -2.75 10.74 3.51
CA THR A 19 -3.48 9.55 3.05
C THR A 19 -2.56 8.32 3.01
N LEU A 20 -1.36 8.47 2.46
CA LEU A 20 -0.37 7.38 2.41
C LEU A 20 0.11 6.98 3.81
N ALA A 21 0.36 7.96 4.67
CA ALA A 21 0.73 7.70 6.06
C ALA A 21 -0.40 6.97 6.82
N ALA A 22 -1.65 7.36 6.59
CA ALA A 22 -2.80 6.67 7.18
C ALA A 22 -2.89 5.20 6.76
N LEU A 23 -2.71 4.92 5.48
CA LEU A 23 -2.68 3.53 4.99
C LEU A 23 -1.51 2.75 5.59
N GLY A 24 -0.31 3.30 5.61
CA GLY A 24 0.85 2.65 6.23
C GLY A 24 0.64 2.38 7.72
N SER A 25 0.00 3.30 8.44
CA SER A 25 -0.35 3.13 9.85
C SER A 25 -1.37 1.99 10.05
N VAL A 26 -2.46 2.00 9.27
CA VAL A 26 -3.55 1.03 9.42
C VAL A 26 -3.11 -0.38 9.03
N PHE A 27 -2.33 -0.54 7.96
CA PHE A 27 -1.92 -1.86 7.50
C PHE A 27 -0.82 -2.50 8.36
N SER A 28 0.19 -1.73 8.79
CA SER A 28 1.38 -2.33 9.39
C SER A 28 2.06 -1.48 10.45
N ASN A 29 1.39 -0.44 10.96
CA ASN A 29 2.05 0.53 11.84
C ASN A 29 3.38 1.03 11.23
N HIS A 30 3.32 1.44 9.94
CA HIS A 30 4.47 1.91 9.16
C HIS A 30 5.60 0.88 8.99
N GLY A 31 5.27 -0.40 8.98
CA GLY A 31 6.21 -1.50 8.89
C GLY A 31 6.79 -1.98 10.22
N PHE A 32 6.37 -1.36 11.33
CA PHE A 32 6.82 -1.71 12.69
C PHE A 32 5.79 -2.62 13.37
N THR A 33 5.71 -3.85 12.93
CA THR A 33 4.78 -4.86 13.47
C THR A 33 5.33 -6.27 13.25
N HIS A 34 4.81 -7.24 13.98
CA HIS A 34 5.17 -8.67 13.83
C HIS A 34 6.68 -8.93 13.86
N GLY A 35 7.41 -8.19 14.69
CA GLY A 35 8.86 -8.31 14.82
C GLY A 35 9.66 -7.66 13.68
N SER A 36 9.00 -7.00 12.72
CA SER A 36 9.66 -6.27 11.66
C SER A 36 9.86 -4.79 12.02
N GLU A 37 10.92 -4.23 11.48
CA GLU A 37 11.26 -2.81 11.50
C GLU A 37 11.67 -2.40 10.08
N ILE A 38 11.71 -1.11 9.82
CA ILE A 38 12.26 -0.59 8.56
C ILE A 38 13.76 -0.36 8.78
N GLY A 39 14.58 -1.08 8.02
CA GLY A 39 16.03 -0.94 8.03
C GLY A 39 16.51 0.38 7.42
N GLU A 40 17.80 0.66 7.56
CA GLU A 40 18.42 1.90 7.01
C GLU A 40 18.27 2.05 5.50
N ASN A 41 18.12 0.93 4.79
CA ASN A 41 17.87 0.90 3.34
C ASN A 41 16.38 1.03 2.96
N GLY A 42 15.49 1.27 3.92
CA GLY A 42 14.04 1.35 3.69
C GLY A 42 13.34 0.01 3.51
N VAL A 43 14.03 -1.11 3.70
CA VAL A 43 13.48 -2.46 3.52
C VAL A 43 13.10 -3.06 4.88
N SER A 44 11.98 -3.76 4.94
CA SER A 44 11.54 -4.47 6.13
C SER A 44 12.58 -5.51 6.56
N THR A 45 12.95 -5.51 7.84
CA THR A 45 13.93 -6.46 8.41
C THR A 45 13.39 -7.89 8.44
N VAL A 46 12.07 -8.03 8.58
CA VAL A 46 11.34 -9.29 8.41
C VAL A 46 10.25 -9.04 7.38
N PRO A 47 10.17 -9.81 6.29
CA PRO A 47 9.12 -9.64 5.30
C PRO A 47 7.73 -9.72 5.93
N LEU A 48 6.90 -8.71 5.66
CA LEU A 48 5.52 -8.69 6.13
C LEU A 48 4.64 -9.42 5.13
N ARG A 49 4.02 -10.49 5.56
CA ARG A 49 3.17 -11.36 4.75
C ARG A 49 1.91 -11.70 5.53
N ASP A 50 0.76 -11.53 4.89
CA ASP A 50 -0.52 -12.01 5.40
C ASP A 50 -0.82 -11.62 6.85
N LEU A 51 -0.73 -10.31 7.15
CA LEU A 51 -0.80 -9.85 8.54
C LEU A 51 -2.16 -10.06 9.20
N ASP A 52 -3.29 -9.95 8.45
CA ASP A 52 -4.62 -10.04 9.05
C ASP A 52 -5.75 -10.51 8.13
N LEU A 53 -5.50 -10.89 6.88
CA LEU A 53 -6.55 -10.91 5.86
C LEU A 53 -7.05 -12.29 5.43
N VAL A 54 -6.38 -13.38 5.73
CA VAL A 54 -6.69 -14.68 5.11
C VAL A 54 -7.71 -15.49 5.87
N LYS A 55 -8.35 -14.95 6.86
CA LYS A 55 -9.19 -15.76 7.76
C LYS A 55 -10.49 -16.28 7.13
N LEU A 56 -10.93 -15.77 6.00
CA LEU A 56 -12.27 -16.09 5.50
C LEU A 56 -12.34 -16.62 4.07
N ASN A 57 -11.53 -16.15 3.12
CA ASN A 57 -11.58 -16.60 1.73
C ASN A 57 -10.18 -16.60 1.11
N PRO A 58 -9.52 -17.75 1.01
CA PRO A 58 -8.26 -17.85 0.29
C PRO A 58 -8.43 -17.37 -1.14
N VAL A 59 -7.53 -16.49 -1.59
CA VAL A 59 -7.49 -16.01 -2.97
C VAL A 59 -6.61 -16.96 -3.76
N ALA A 60 -7.06 -17.40 -4.93
CA ALA A 60 -6.29 -18.28 -5.80
C ALA A 60 -4.98 -17.61 -6.21
N ASP A 61 -3.90 -18.40 -6.27
CA ASP A 61 -2.59 -17.93 -6.69
C ASP A 61 -2.61 -17.35 -8.11
N THR A 62 -2.05 -16.17 -8.29
CA THR A 62 -1.95 -15.50 -9.59
C THR A 62 -0.53 -15.30 -10.07
N ASP A 63 0.49 -15.51 -9.22
CA ASP A 63 1.88 -15.21 -9.52
C ASP A 63 2.84 -16.40 -9.36
N GLN A 64 2.31 -17.58 -9.06
CA GLN A 64 3.08 -18.81 -8.79
C GLN A 64 4.05 -18.66 -7.59
N GLY A 65 3.66 -17.83 -6.61
CA GLY A 65 4.45 -17.53 -5.44
C GLY A 65 5.66 -16.63 -5.71
N ARG A 66 5.73 -16.00 -6.85
CA ARG A 66 6.88 -15.15 -7.26
C ARG A 66 7.03 -13.91 -6.38
N ILE A 67 5.93 -13.27 -6.01
CA ILE A 67 5.92 -12.03 -5.22
C ILE A 67 5.80 -12.34 -3.73
N ASP A 68 4.86 -13.21 -3.37
CA ASP A 68 4.51 -13.48 -1.97
C ASP A 68 5.16 -14.73 -1.37
N GLY A 69 5.74 -15.59 -2.20
CA GLY A 69 6.36 -16.85 -1.77
C GLY A 69 5.37 -18.00 -1.54
N ASN A 70 4.08 -17.81 -1.84
CA ASN A 70 3.04 -18.82 -1.65
C ASN A 70 2.47 -19.28 -3.01
N PRO A 71 2.82 -20.51 -3.47
CA PRO A 71 2.35 -21.00 -4.76
C PRO A 71 0.91 -21.55 -4.76
N GLU A 72 0.26 -21.57 -3.63
CA GLU A 72 -1.10 -22.10 -3.49
C GLU A 72 -2.16 -21.02 -3.45
N HIS A 73 -1.83 -19.88 -2.84
CA HIS A 73 -2.74 -18.75 -2.65
C HIS A 73 -1.99 -17.43 -2.73
N ASP A 74 -2.65 -16.40 -3.26
CA ASP A 74 -2.17 -15.04 -3.12
C ASP A 74 -2.35 -14.54 -1.69
N ILE A 75 -1.28 -14.04 -1.09
CA ILE A 75 -1.29 -13.37 0.22
C ILE A 75 -0.77 -11.94 0.11
N PRO A 76 -1.28 -11.02 0.93
CA PRO A 76 -0.83 -9.63 0.88
C PRO A 76 0.61 -9.48 1.35
N VAL A 77 1.35 -8.58 0.70
CA VAL A 77 2.79 -8.39 0.90
C VAL A 77 3.15 -6.97 1.29
N GLY A 78 4.16 -6.86 2.14
CA GLY A 78 4.84 -5.62 2.48
C GLY A 78 4.11 -4.71 3.46
N PRO A 79 4.67 -3.51 3.71
CA PRO A 79 4.12 -2.55 4.67
C PRO A 79 2.71 -2.06 4.36
N PHE A 80 2.28 -2.14 3.11
CA PHE A 80 0.93 -1.75 2.67
C PHE A 80 0.04 -2.95 2.35
N GLN A 81 0.48 -4.18 2.61
CA GLN A 81 -0.31 -5.40 2.41
C GLN A 81 -1.01 -5.45 1.04
N ILE A 82 -0.20 -5.32 0.00
CA ILE A 82 -0.68 -5.29 -1.39
C ILE A 82 -0.79 -6.73 -1.90
N MET A 83 -1.91 -7.08 -2.52
CA MET A 83 -2.08 -8.39 -3.15
C MET A 83 -1.20 -8.53 -4.39
N PRO A 84 -0.63 -9.71 -4.69
CA PRO A 84 0.25 -9.91 -5.84
C PRO A 84 -0.30 -9.39 -7.17
N SER A 85 -1.57 -9.62 -7.46
CA SER A 85 -2.21 -9.13 -8.70
C SER A 85 -2.26 -7.60 -8.78
N ARG A 86 -2.42 -6.93 -7.65
CA ARG A 86 -2.37 -5.46 -7.57
C ARG A 86 -0.94 -4.96 -7.67
N TRP A 87 -0.01 -5.66 -7.05
CA TRP A 87 1.41 -5.34 -7.18
C TRP A 87 1.85 -5.37 -8.64
N GLU A 88 1.59 -6.44 -9.36
CA GLU A 88 1.90 -6.55 -10.80
C GLU A 88 1.31 -5.44 -11.64
N GLN A 89 0.08 -5.03 -11.33
CA GLN A 89 -0.63 -4.00 -12.09
C GLN A 89 -0.08 -2.60 -11.83
N PHE A 90 0.37 -2.28 -10.62
CA PHE A 90 0.66 -0.91 -10.19
C PHE A 90 2.10 -0.66 -9.76
N GLU A 91 2.95 -1.68 -9.70
CA GLU A 91 4.31 -1.57 -9.17
C GLU A 91 5.10 -0.40 -9.75
N LYS A 92 5.72 0.37 -8.87
CA LYS A 92 6.66 1.45 -9.21
C LYS A 92 7.85 1.39 -8.27
N ALA A 93 9.05 1.33 -8.83
CA ALA A 93 10.28 1.50 -8.08
C ALA A 93 10.60 2.99 -7.95
N VAL A 94 11.06 3.39 -6.77
CA VAL A 94 11.54 4.76 -6.52
C VAL A 94 12.81 5.05 -7.31
N GLU A 95 13.71 4.07 -7.39
CA GLU A 95 14.94 4.18 -8.15
C GLU A 95 14.71 3.74 -9.60
N PRO A 96 14.90 4.65 -10.60
CA PRO A 96 14.70 4.30 -12.01
C PRO A 96 15.59 3.15 -12.47
N GLY A 97 15.00 2.25 -13.26
CA GLY A 97 15.71 1.10 -13.83
C GLY A 97 15.90 -0.08 -12.89
N THR A 98 15.36 -0.01 -11.67
CA THR A 98 15.35 -1.14 -10.72
C THR A 98 14.00 -1.84 -10.71
N THR A 99 13.98 -3.09 -10.25
CA THR A 99 12.74 -3.82 -9.98
C THR A 99 12.16 -3.36 -8.65
N ALA A 100 10.87 -3.01 -8.63
CA ALA A 100 10.20 -2.62 -7.40
C ALA A 100 10.20 -3.77 -6.38
N ASN A 101 10.48 -3.45 -5.12
CA ASN A 101 10.55 -4.41 -4.02
C ASN A 101 9.35 -4.22 -3.08
N PRO A 102 8.46 -5.20 -2.94
CA PRO A 102 7.30 -5.08 -2.04
C PRO A 102 7.67 -4.95 -0.56
N ASP A 103 8.87 -5.33 -0.17
CA ASP A 103 9.37 -5.18 1.19
C ASP A 103 10.03 -3.81 1.45
N SER A 104 10.24 -3.01 0.40
CA SER A 104 10.66 -1.61 0.52
C SER A 104 9.45 -0.72 0.84
N ILE A 105 9.53 0.06 1.91
CA ILE A 105 8.48 1.00 2.24
C ILE A 105 8.35 2.11 1.19
N ASP A 106 9.46 2.48 0.57
CA ASP A 106 9.49 3.52 -0.46
C ASP A 106 8.81 3.05 -1.75
N ASP A 107 9.16 1.86 -2.25
CA ASP A 107 8.54 1.28 -3.44
C ASP A 107 7.06 0.95 -3.20
N SER A 108 6.72 0.41 -2.03
CA SER A 108 5.34 0.10 -1.66
C SER A 108 4.49 1.36 -1.55
N ALA A 109 5.00 2.43 -0.94
CA ALA A 109 4.29 3.70 -0.85
C ALA A 109 4.03 4.31 -2.24
N LEU A 110 5.02 4.25 -3.14
CA LEU A 110 4.87 4.74 -4.51
C LEU A 110 3.88 3.89 -5.31
N THR A 111 3.89 2.58 -5.13
CA THR A 111 2.95 1.65 -5.77
C THR A 111 1.51 1.91 -5.32
N VAL A 112 1.27 2.06 -4.02
CA VAL A 112 -0.07 2.42 -3.49
C VAL A 112 -0.51 3.80 -3.98
N ALA A 113 0.40 4.77 -4.01
CA ALA A 113 0.11 6.10 -4.53
C ALA A 113 -0.34 6.04 -6.00
N HIS A 114 0.34 5.25 -6.81
CA HIS A 114 -0.03 5.00 -8.21
C HIS A 114 -1.43 4.36 -8.32
N GLN A 115 -1.71 3.34 -7.52
CA GLN A 115 -3.03 2.70 -7.49
C GLN A 115 -4.14 3.69 -7.12
N LEU A 116 -3.94 4.52 -6.10
CA LEU A 116 -4.92 5.53 -5.68
C LEU A 116 -5.20 6.55 -6.78
N CYS A 117 -4.17 6.94 -7.53
CA CYS A 117 -4.28 7.97 -8.58
C CYS A 117 -5.02 7.49 -9.82
N ILE A 118 -5.08 6.20 -10.07
CA ILE A 118 -5.86 5.65 -11.20
C ILE A 118 -7.36 5.63 -10.88
N GLY A 119 -7.72 5.62 -9.61
CA GLY A 119 -9.11 5.45 -9.15
C GLY A 119 -10.01 6.68 -9.25
N GLY A 120 -9.49 7.87 -9.61
CA GLY A 120 -10.31 9.06 -9.77
C GLY A 120 -9.76 10.34 -9.15
N ASP A 121 -10.64 11.31 -8.92
CA ASP A 121 -10.31 12.63 -8.41
C ASP A 121 -10.15 12.63 -6.87
N LEU A 122 -8.91 12.66 -6.43
CA LEU A 122 -8.56 12.68 -5.00
C LEU A 122 -8.75 14.06 -4.33
N ASN A 123 -9.13 15.09 -5.10
CA ASN A 123 -9.46 16.40 -4.56
C ASN A 123 -10.87 16.47 -3.95
N SER A 124 -11.76 15.57 -4.35
CA SER A 124 -13.10 15.49 -3.82
C SER A 124 -13.20 14.43 -2.71
N SER A 125 -14.11 14.66 -1.76
CA SER A 125 -14.40 13.67 -0.70
C SER A 125 -14.88 12.34 -1.29
N GLU A 126 -15.70 12.40 -2.33
CA GLU A 126 -16.26 11.23 -2.99
C GLU A 126 -15.18 10.44 -3.75
N GLY A 127 -14.31 11.14 -4.48
CA GLY A 127 -13.19 10.51 -5.19
C GLY A 127 -12.18 9.89 -4.24
N TRP A 128 -11.87 10.57 -3.13
CA TRP A 128 -11.01 10.02 -2.08
C TRP A 128 -11.64 8.75 -1.47
N ASP A 129 -12.91 8.80 -1.09
CA ASP A 129 -13.64 7.66 -0.51
C ASP A 129 -13.66 6.47 -1.48
N THR A 130 -13.91 6.74 -2.76
CA THR A 130 -13.88 5.71 -3.81
C THR A 130 -12.49 5.08 -3.95
N ALA A 131 -11.44 5.89 -3.94
CA ALA A 131 -10.06 5.39 -4.05
C ALA A 131 -9.68 4.49 -2.85
N ILE A 132 -10.06 4.86 -1.64
CA ILE A 132 -9.81 4.04 -0.45
C ILE A 132 -10.63 2.74 -0.49
N LYS A 133 -11.89 2.80 -0.89
CA LYS A 133 -12.73 1.60 -1.07
C LYS A 133 -12.21 0.63 -2.13
N ASN A 134 -11.50 1.13 -3.14
CA ASN A 134 -10.85 0.28 -4.13
C ASN A 134 -9.67 -0.52 -3.53
N ILE A 135 -9.10 -0.06 -2.42
CA ILE A 135 -8.10 -0.82 -1.67
C ILE A 135 -8.78 -1.86 -0.78
N ASP A 136 -9.72 -1.41 0.04
CA ASP A 136 -10.56 -2.27 0.88
C ASP A 136 -11.90 -1.58 1.12
N ALA A 137 -12.98 -2.25 0.72
CA ALA A 137 -14.33 -1.73 0.81
C ALA A 137 -14.97 -1.87 2.20
N ASP A 138 -14.28 -2.50 3.17
CA ASP A 138 -14.79 -2.61 4.53
C ASP A 138 -15.00 -1.21 5.13
N PRO A 139 -16.23 -0.88 5.57
CA PRO A 139 -16.52 0.44 6.15
C PRO A 139 -15.66 0.78 7.37
N GLU A 140 -15.29 -0.19 8.18
CA GLU A 140 -14.42 0.04 9.35
C GLU A 140 -12.98 0.36 8.91
N PHE A 141 -12.48 -0.27 7.84
CA PHE A 141 -11.20 0.09 7.25
C PHE A 141 -11.22 1.54 6.75
N VAL A 142 -12.19 1.91 5.94
CA VAL A 142 -12.33 3.26 5.39
C VAL A 142 -12.38 4.31 6.50
N LYS A 143 -13.15 4.04 7.55
CA LYS A 143 -13.27 4.91 8.73
C LYS A 143 -11.94 5.09 9.47
N LYS A 144 -11.18 4.01 9.66
CA LYS A 144 -9.86 4.06 10.29
C LYS A 144 -8.87 4.88 9.47
N VAL A 145 -8.83 4.66 8.16
CA VAL A 145 -7.96 5.42 7.25
C VAL A 145 -8.33 6.90 7.28
N HIS A 146 -9.61 7.24 7.21
CA HIS A 146 -10.07 8.62 7.30
C HIS A 146 -9.65 9.30 8.62
N ALA A 147 -9.85 8.62 9.75
CA ALA A 147 -9.46 9.16 11.06
C ALA A 147 -7.95 9.43 11.16
N LYS A 148 -7.13 8.49 10.65
CA LYS A 148 -5.67 8.64 10.62
C LYS A 148 -5.21 9.74 9.65
N ALA A 149 -5.80 9.82 8.48
CA ALA A 149 -5.47 10.88 7.53
C ALA A 149 -5.77 12.28 8.11
N LYS A 150 -6.90 12.40 8.80
CA LYS A 150 -7.25 13.64 9.52
C LYS A 150 -6.28 13.97 10.66
N GLU A 151 -5.81 12.95 11.39
CA GLU A 151 -4.79 13.11 12.44
C GLU A 151 -3.49 13.65 11.86
N TYR A 152 -3.01 13.09 10.74
CA TYR A 152 -1.76 13.52 10.08
C TYR A 152 -1.87 14.85 9.32
N SER A 153 -3.07 15.34 9.07
CA SER A 153 -3.31 16.60 8.36
C SER A 153 -3.32 17.83 9.27
N ARG A 154 -3.09 17.66 10.57
CA ARG A 154 -3.14 18.76 11.58
C ARG A 154 -1.85 19.58 11.66
#